data_53f413fe764124fc49b0a5b75684e78c
#
_entry.id   53f413fe764124fc49b0a5b75684e78c
#
_cell.length_a   1.000
_cell.length_b   1.000
_cell.length_c   1.000
_cell.angle_alpha   90.00
_cell.angle_beta   90.00
_cell.angle_gamma   90.00
#
_symmetry.space_group_name_H-M   'P 1'
#
loop_
_entity.id
_entity.type
_entity.pdbx_description
1 polymer ?
#
loop_
_entity_poly.entity_id
_entity_poly.type
_entity_poly.pdbx_seq_one_letter_code
_entity_poly.pdbx_strand_id
1 'polypeptide(L)'
;GTPDAGDSFTVVANEPKAREIVDYRLRKKKEKEAAIVTGTSFEQLLAQARDNKKELPIIIKADVHGSVEAIAGSLSKMVKDNLEVGVRVLHTGVGAITESDVTLANASGAFLVGFNVRANAQARDMAKRDKVEIRYYNIIYNIIDDVKALLCGMLSPLVREEYLGQAQIREVF
;
A
#
# COMPACT_ATOMS: atom_id res chain seq x y z
N GLY A 1 8.36 19.14 -14.31
CA GLY A 1 7.68 18.63 -13.14
C GLY A 1 8.24 19.26 -11.87
N THR A 2 7.56 19.10 -10.75
CA THR A 2 8.04 19.52 -9.43
C THR A 2 9.10 18.50 -8.97
N PRO A 3 10.23 18.93 -8.39
CA PRO A 3 11.22 18.00 -7.83
C PRO A 3 10.66 17.30 -6.59
N ASP A 4 11.04 16.03 -6.41
CA ASP A 4 10.72 15.26 -5.22
C ASP A 4 11.81 15.43 -4.14
N ALA A 5 11.46 15.15 -2.88
CA ALA A 5 12.41 15.20 -1.79
C ALA A 5 13.54 14.17 -2.02
N GLY A 6 14.80 14.63 -1.95
CA GLY A 6 15.97 13.80 -2.22
C GLY A 6 16.45 13.80 -3.67
N ASP A 7 15.77 14.51 -4.57
CA ASP A 7 16.22 14.66 -5.94
C ASP A 7 17.54 15.42 -6.04
N SER A 8 18.43 14.96 -6.91
CA SER A 8 19.72 15.62 -7.13
C SER A 8 19.56 16.90 -7.94
N PHE A 9 19.96 18.03 -7.37
CA PHE A 9 19.97 19.33 -8.02
C PHE A 9 21.30 19.59 -8.71
N THR A 10 21.25 20.06 -9.96
CA THR A 10 22.45 20.36 -10.75
C THR A 10 22.27 21.67 -11.51
N VAL A 11 23.20 22.60 -11.35
CA VAL A 11 23.23 23.83 -12.12
C VAL A 11 23.93 23.60 -13.45
N VAL A 12 23.32 24.05 -14.55
CA VAL A 12 23.84 23.92 -15.92
C VAL A 12 23.92 25.28 -16.60
N ALA A 13 24.85 25.42 -17.56
CA ALA A 13 25.14 26.69 -18.20
C ALA A 13 24.03 27.19 -19.15
N ASN A 14 23.23 26.28 -19.74
CA ASN A 14 22.20 26.62 -20.72
C ASN A 14 21.07 25.58 -20.73
N GLU A 15 19.92 25.98 -21.26
CA GLU A 15 18.71 25.17 -21.33
C GLU A 15 18.85 23.89 -22.16
N PRO A 16 19.47 23.87 -23.36
CA PRO A 16 19.65 22.64 -24.12
C PRO A 16 20.37 21.54 -23.31
N LYS A 17 21.38 21.91 -22.54
CA LYS A 17 22.13 20.97 -21.69
C LYS A 17 21.31 20.50 -20.49
N ALA A 18 20.41 21.32 -19.97
CA ALA A 18 19.44 20.92 -18.97
C ALA A 18 18.50 19.84 -19.51
N ARG A 19 17.95 20.02 -20.70
CA ARG A 19 17.07 19.05 -21.35
C ARG A 19 17.79 17.71 -21.60
N GLU A 20 19.00 17.73 -22.12
CA GLU A 20 19.81 16.53 -22.35
C GLU A 20 19.99 15.71 -21.07
N ILE A 21 20.31 16.38 -19.95
CA ILE A 21 20.49 15.71 -18.64
C ILE A 21 19.16 15.15 -18.13
N VAL A 22 18.05 15.87 -18.26
CA VAL A 22 16.73 15.40 -17.85
C VAL A 22 16.33 14.19 -18.67
N ASP A 23 16.49 14.21 -19.99
CA ASP A 23 16.15 13.09 -20.88
C ASP A 23 17.00 11.85 -20.57
N TYR A 24 18.29 12.04 -20.29
CA TYR A 24 19.18 10.98 -19.86
C TYR A 24 18.72 10.35 -18.54
N ARG A 25 18.38 11.18 -17.54
CA ARG A 25 17.90 10.69 -16.22
C ARG A 25 16.57 9.95 -16.34
N LEU A 26 15.62 10.47 -17.15
CA LEU A 26 14.34 9.83 -17.41
C LEU A 26 14.52 8.49 -18.11
N ARG A 27 15.41 8.39 -19.10
CA ARG A 27 15.72 7.15 -19.77
C ARG A 27 16.30 6.13 -18.79
N LYS A 28 17.27 6.56 -17.99
CA LYS A 28 17.91 5.69 -16.98
C LYS A 28 16.94 5.22 -15.89
N LYS A 29 15.97 6.07 -15.50
CA LYS A 29 14.89 5.68 -14.57
C LYS A 29 13.99 4.62 -15.18
N LYS A 30 13.54 4.83 -16.43
CA LYS A 30 12.74 3.85 -17.19
C LYS A 30 13.46 2.53 -17.40
N GLU A 31 14.76 2.57 -17.71
CA GLU A 31 15.58 1.36 -17.87
C GLU A 31 15.68 0.57 -16.55
N LYS A 32 15.85 1.27 -15.41
CA LYS A 32 15.85 0.62 -14.11
C LYS A 32 14.49 0.01 -13.75
N GLU A 33 13.41 0.73 -14.01
CA GLU A 33 12.04 0.24 -13.78
C GLU A 33 11.74 -0.98 -14.68
N ALA A 34 12.13 -0.93 -15.96
CA ALA A 34 12.01 -2.04 -16.88
C ALA A 34 12.88 -3.25 -16.47
N ALA A 35 14.10 -3.02 -16.00
CA ALA A 35 14.99 -4.08 -15.52
C ALA A 35 14.43 -4.79 -14.26
N ILE A 36 13.74 -4.08 -13.39
CA ILE A 36 13.06 -4.67 -12.23
C ILE A 36 11.92 -5.59 -12.70
N VAL A 37 11.17 -5.18 -13.73
CA VAL A 37 10.06 -5.97 -14.27
C VAL A 37 10.57 -7.19 -15.07
N THR A 38 11.66 -7.04 -15.84
CA THR A 38 12.23 -8.14 -16.65
C THR A 38 13.15 -9.07 -15.86
N GLY A 39 13.71 -8.61 -14.73
CA GLY A 39 14.57 -9.41 -13.84
C GLY A 39 13.82 -10.39 -12.96
N THR A 40 12.49 -10.28 -12.85
CA THR A 40 11.66 -11.24 -12.13
C THR A 40 11.45 -12.45 -13.05
N SER A 41 12.27 -13.49 -12.88
CA SER A 41 12.09 -14.77 -13.58
C SER A 41 10.68 -15.29 -13.31
N PHE A 42 10.05 -15.94 -14.31
CA PHE A 42 8.75 -16.60 -14.16
C PHE A 42 8.74 -17.56 -12.94
N GLU A 43 9.88 -18.14 -12.61
CA GLU A 43 10.07 -18.95 -11.40
C GLU A 43 9.97 -18.11 -10.11
N GLN A 44 10.48 -16.88 -10.09
CA GLN A 44 10.31 -15.96 -8.96
C GLN A 44 8.88 -15.46 -8.82
N LEU A 45 8.18 -15.23 -9.93
CA LEU A 45 6.74 -14.93 -9.93
C LEU A 45 5.92 -16.12 -9.42
N LEU A 46 6.28 -17.35 -9.80
CA LEU A 46 5.66 -18.57 -9.26
C LEU A 46 6.01 -18.80 -7.79
N ALA A 47 7.22 -18.45 -7.36
CA ALA A 47 7.61 -18.52 -5.94
C ALA A 47 6.85 -17.47 -5.11
N GLN A 48 6.70 -16.24 -5.62
CA GLN A 48 5.87 -15.21 -4.98
C GLN A 48 4.37 -15.58 -4.98
N ALA A 49 3.88 -16.24 -6.02
CA ALA A 49 2.50 -16.74 -6.06
C ALA A 49 2.27 -17.95 -5.11
N ARG A 50 3.34 -18.68 -4.77
CA ARG A 50 3.32 -19.76 -3.77
C ARG A 50 3.44 -19.24 -2.34
N ASP A 51 4.10 -18.10 -2.14
CA ASP A 51 4.06 -17.36 -0.88
C ASP A 51 2.66 -16.73 -0.75
N ASN A 52 1.74 -17.45 -0.13
CA ASN A 52 0.35 -17.05 0.13
C ASN A 52 0.28 -15.87 1.13
N LYS A 53 1.12 -14.83 0.95
CA LYS A 53 1.02 -13.61 1.73
C LYS A 53 -0.28 -12.91 1.37
N LYS A 54 -1.15 -12.83 2.33
CA LYS A 54 -2.35 -12.00 2.21
C LYS A 54 -1.92 -10.55 2.27
N GLU A 55 -2.00 -9.84 1.16
CA GLU A 55 -1.67 -8.41 1.11
C GLU A 55 -2.95 -7.57 1.18
N LEU A 56 -2.94 -6.56 2.06
CA LEU A 56 -3.99 -5.55 2.13
C LEU A 56 -3.63 -4.41 1.16
N PRO A 57 -4.34 -4.28 0.03
CA PRO A 57 -4.10 -3.17 -0.90
C PRO A 57 -4.65 -1.87 -0.31
N ILE A 58 -3.83 -0.80 -0.32
CA ILE A 58 -4.19 0.51 0.24
C ILE A 58 -3.91 1.61 -0.77
N ILE A 59 -4.82 2.59 -0.84
CA ILE A 59 -4.65 3.86 -1.54
C ILE A 59 -4.62 4.98 -0.50
N ILE A 60 -3.62 5.87 -0.58
CA ILE A 60 -3.40 6.95 0.38
C ILE A 60 -3.54 8.30 -0.31
N LYS A 61 -4.46 9.12 0.20
CA LYS A 61 -4.59 10.54 -0.19
C LYS A 61 -4.38 11.41 1.04
N ALA A 62 -3.54 12.42 0.93
CA ALA A 62 -3.25 13.34 2.01
C ALA A 62 -3.24 14.80 1.55
N ASP A 63 -3.18 15.71 2.50
CA ASP A 63 -3.13 17.16 2.28
C ASP A 63 -1.77 17.61 1.71
N VAL A 64 -0.68 16.99 2.15
CA VAL A 64 0.69 17.32 1.73
C VAL A 64 1.53 16.06 1.46
N HIS A 65 2.58 16.24 0.66
CA HIS A 65 3.45 15.14 0.24
C HIS A 65 4.18 14.47 1.41
N GLY A 66 4.64 15.27 2.38
CA GLY A 66 5.28 14.74 3.60
C GLY A 66 4.38 13.83 4.43
N SER A 67 3.07 14.12 4.49
CA SER A 67 2.10 13.26 5.16
C SER A 67 1.97 11.90 4.45
N VAL A 68 1.94 11.92 3.11
CA VAL A 68 1.91 10.69 2.28
C VAL A 68 3.13 9.83 2.56
N GLU A 69 4.33 10.42 2.50
CA GLU A 69 5.59 9.71 2.75
C GLU A 69 5.67 9.13 4.17
N ALA A 70 5.26 9.92 5.17
CA ALA A 70 5.26 9.49 6.56
C ALA A 70 4.34 8.28 6.78
N ILE A 71 3.12 8.31 6.21
CA ILE A 71 2.16 7.21 6.29
C ILE A 71 2.69 5.98 5.56
N ALA A 72 3.10 6.13 4.30
CA ALA A 72 3.64 5.02 3.50
C ALA A 72 4.88 4.39 4.14
N GLY A 73 5.79 5.21 4.66
CA GLY A 73 6.99 4.75 5.38
C GLY A 73 6.66 4.01 6.68
N SER A 74 5.66 4.46 7.44
CA SER A 74 5.22 3.81 8.67
C SER A 74 4.57 2.46 8.39
N LEU A 75 3.71 2.40 7.37
CA LEU A 75 3.08 1.15 6.92
C LEU A 75 4.11 0.13 6.41
N SER A 76 5.09 0.59 5.63
CA SER A 76 6.17 -0.27 5.11
C SER A 76 7.06 -0.84 6.22
N LYS A 77 7.31 -0.10 7.30
CA LYS A 77 8.06 -0.60 8.46
C LYS A 77 7.29 -1.68 9.20
N MET A 78 5.98 -1.50 9.37
CA MET A 78 5.13 -2.43 10.09
C MET A 78 5.05 -3.82 9.39
N VAL A 79 5.13 -3.84 8.05
CA VAL A 79 5.08 -5.08 7.26
C VAL A 79 6.34 -5.93 7.39
N LYS A 80 7.49 -5.31 7.67
CA LYS A 80 8.77 -6.04 7.82
C LYS A 80 8.77 -7.01 9.00
N ASP A 81 7.95 -6.75 10.00
CA ASP A 81 7.91 -7.54 11.23
C ASP A 81 6.95 -8.76 11.13
N ASN A 82 6.11 -8.83 10.09
CA ASN A 82 5.13 -9.92 9.89
C ASN A 82 5.37 -10.66 8.57
N LEU A 83 5.56 -11.99 8.67
CA LEU A 83 5.86 -12.86 7.52
C LEU A 83 4.60 -13.30 6.76
N GLU A 84 3.42 -13.30 7.38
CA GLU A 84 2.18 -13.89 6.81
C GLU A 84 1.26 -12.88 6.13
N VAL A 85 1.25 -11.63 6.58
CA VAL A 85 0.39 -10.57 6.06
C VAL A 85 1.20 -9.34 5.69
N GLY A 86 0.80 -8.64 4.64
CA GLY A 86 1.48 -7.46 4.14
C GLY A 86 0.53 -6.32 3.81
N VAL A 87 1.09 -5.11 3.69
CA VAL A 87 0.39 -3.93 3.16
C VAL A 87 0.98 -3.59 1.81
N ARG A 88 0.14 -3.47 0.80
CA ARG A 88 0.54 -3.05 -0.54
C ARG A 88 -0.03 -1.68 -0.85
N VAL A 89 0.81 -0.66 -0.84
CA VAL A 89 0.42 0.69 -1.25
C VAL A 89 0.34 0.72 -2.77
N LEU A 90 -0.89 0.80 -3.31
CA LEU A 90 -1.14 0.80 -4.75
C LEU A 90 -0.96 2.18 -5.37
N HIS A 91 -1.45 3.20 -4.69
CA HIS A 91 -1.37 4.58 -5.15
C HIS A 91 -1.27 5.54 -3.98
N THR A 92 -0.51 6.59 -4.19
CA THR A 92 -0.39 7.72 -3.26
C THR A 92 -0.62 9.02 -4.00
N GLY A 93 -1.26 9.98 -3.34
CA GLY A 93 -1.49 11.28 -3.97
C GLY A 93 -1.80 12.38 -2.96
N VAL A 94 -1.63 13.61 -3.41
CA VAL A 94 -1.93 14.81 -2.64
C VAL A 94 -3.22 15.44 -3.15
N GLY A 95 -4.03 15.95 -2.23
CA GLY A 95 -5.29 16.61 -2.51
C GLY A 95 -6.52 15.74 -2.26
N ALA A 96 -7.69 16.24 -2.67
CA ALA A 96 -8.97 15.57 -2.45
C ALA A 96 -9.05 14.20 -3.13
N ILE A 97 -9.83 13.30 -2.54
CA ILE A 97 -10.13 12.01 -3.16
C ILE A 97 -11.06 12.22 -4.35
N THR A 98 -10.68 11.67 -5.50
CA THR A 98 -11.36 11.80 -6.79
C THR A 98 -12.07 10.51 -7.19
N GLU A 99 -12.89 10.58 -8.26
CA GLU A 99 -13.54 9.41 -8.85
C GLU A 99 -12.54 8.35 -9.32
N SER A 100 -11.40 8.78 -9.88
CA SER A 100 -10.34 7.88 -10.34
C SER A 100 -9.77 7.05 -9.18
N ASP A 101 -9.60 7.66 -7.99
CA ASP A 101 -9.13 6.97 -6.80
C ASP A 101 -10.17 5.90 -6.35
N VAL A 102 -11.46 6.23 -6.41
CA VAL A 102 -12.54 5.30 -6.07
C VAL A 102 -12.62 4.16 -7.08
N THR A 103 -12.48 4.46 -8.38
CA THR A 103 -12.45 3.45 -9.44
C THR A 103 -11.29 2.48 -9.24
N LEU A 104 -10.10 3.00 -8.94
CA LEU A 104 -8.92 2.18 -8.66
C LEU A 104 -9.13 1.32 -7.41
N ALA A 105 -9.71 1.89 -6.34
CA ALA A 105 -10.01 1.17 -5.11
C ALA A 105 -11.01 0.03 -5.37
N ASN A 106 -12.07 0.28 -6.13
CA ASN A 106 -13.06 -0.74 -6.49
C ASN A 106 -12.45 -1.87 -7.32
N ALA A 107 -11.66 -1.53 -8.35
CA ALA A 107 -11.03 -2.51 -9.23
C ALA A 107 -9.99 -3.40 -8.51
N SER A 108 -9.32 -2.87 -7.50
CA SER A 108 -8.26 -3.57 -6.76
C SER A 108 -8.72 -4.12 -5.40
N GLY A 109 -9.95 -3.88 -4.98
CA GLY A 109 -10.42 -4.19 -3.63
C GLY A 109 -9.65 -3.43 -2.54
N ALA A 110 -9.12 -2.25 -2.87
CA ALA A 110 -8.24 -1.51 -1.99
C ALA A 110 -9.00 -0.68 -0.95
N PHE A 111 -8.40 -0.59 0.23
CA PHE A 111 -8.83 0.28 1.31
C PHE A 111 -8.38 1.72 1.03
N LEU A 112 -9.31 2.68 1.04
CA LEU A 112 -9.03 4.06 0.67
C LEU A 112 -8.92 4.95 1.91
N VAL A 113 -7.72 5.49 2.13
CA VAL A 113 -7.36 6.34 3.26
C VAL A 113 -7.27 7.80 2.84
N GLY A 114 -8.05 8.66 3.49
CA GLY A 114 -7.96 10.12 3.37
C GLY A 114 -7.40 10.74 4.64
N PHE A 115 -6.19 11.29 4.58
CA PHE A 115 -5.55 11.99 5.70
C PHE A 115 -5.68 13.50 5.54
N ASN A 116 -6.38 14.16 6.44
CA ASN A 116 -6.72 15.60 6.41
C ASN A 116 -7.40 16.05 5.11
N VAL A 117 -7.93 15.14 4.30
CA VAL A 117 -8.61 15.43 3.04
C VAL A 117 -10.01 14.83 3.01
N ARG A 118 -10.84 15.33 2.11
CA ARG A 118 -12.20 14.82 1.91
C ARG A 118 -12.37 14.38 0.46
N ALA A 119 -13.34 13.50 0.24
CA ALA A 119 -13.74 13.13 -1.10
C ALA A 119 -14.64 14.19 -1.72
N ASN A 120 -14.49 14.41 -3.03
CA ASN A 120 -15.39 15.23 -3.82
C ASN A 120 -16.82 14.64 -3.77
N ALA A 121 -17.82 15.45 -4.07
CA ALA A 121 -19.22 15.00 -4.06
C ALA A 121 -19.43 13.78 -4.96
N GLN A 122 -18.93 13.83 -6.18
CA GLN A 122 -18.99 12.75 -7.16
C GLN A 122 -18.29 11.47 -6.68
N ALA A 123 -17.08 11.62 -6.11
CA ALA A 123 -16.34 10.49 -5.55
C ALA A 123 -17.09 9.82 -4.37
N ARG A 124 -17.75 10.62 -3.52
CA ARG A 124 -18.56 10.09 -2.41
C ARG A 124 -19.77 9.28 -2.90
N ASP A 125 -20.46 9.82 -3.91
CA ASP A 125 -21.63 9.15 -4.47
C ASP A 125 -21.23 7.86 -5.19
N MET A 126 -20.12 7.88 -5.93
CA MET A 126 -19.52 6.72 -6.55
C MET A 126 -19.11 5.66 -5.50
N ALA A 127 -18.41 6.06 -4.44
CA ALA A 127 -17.98 5.16 -3.36
C ALA A 127 -19.16 4.48 -2.68
N LYS A 128 -20.26 5.20 -2.44
CA LYS A 128 -21.51 4.62 -1.90
C LYS A 128 -22.14 3.61 -2.86
N ARG A 129 -22.22 3.94 -4.15
CA ARG A 129 -22.77 3.06 -5.18
C ARG A 129 -21.95 1.77 -5.31
N ASP A 130 -20.63 1.91 -5.37
CA ASP A 130 -19.70 0.82 -5.63
C ASP A 130 -19.25 0.12 -4.33
N LYS A 131 -19.80 0.54 -3.17
CA LYS A 131 -19.50 0.01 -1.83
C LYS A 131 -18.01 0.06 -1.47
N VAL A 132 -17.31 1.06 -1.97
CA VAL A 132 -15.90 1.32 -1.61
C VAL A 132 -15.84 2.03 -0.27
N GLU A 133 -15.11 1.45 0.68
CA GLU A 133 -14.92 2.05 1.99
C GLU A 133 -13.85 3.14 1.95
N ILE A 134 -14.26 4.37 2.33
CA ILE A 134 -13.35 5.51 2.48
C ILE A 134 -13.28 5.85 3.97
N ARG A 135 -12.08 5.79 4.55
CA ARG A 135 -11.85 6.23 5.92
C ARG A 135 -11.04 7.51 5.97
N TYR A 136 -11.46 8.41 6.84
CA TYR A 136 -10.87 9.72 7.03
C TYR A 136 -10.14 9.80 8.36
N TYR A 137 -8.90 10.27 8.32
CA TYR A 137 -8.04 10.40 9.48
C TYR A 137 -7.41 11.79 9.54
N ASN A 138 -7.08 12.21 10.75
CA ASN A 138 -6.31 13.41 11.07
C ASN A 138 -5.10 13.10 11.97
N ILE A 139 -4.96 11.86 12.41
CA ILE A 139 -3.86 11.37 13.24
C ILE A 139 -3.27 10.13 12.57
N ILE A 140 -1.95 10.12 12.33
CA ILE A 140 -1.26 9.02 11.63
C ILE A 140 -1.35 7.70 12.42
N TYR A 141 -1.26 7.75 13.74
CA TYR A 141 -1.35 6.55 14.58
C TYR A 141 -2.66 5.80 14.44
N ASN A 142 -3.77 6.53 14.27
CA ASN A 142 -5.07 5.89 14.06
C ASN A 142 -5.12 5.08 12.76
N ILE A 143 -4.43 5.55 11.71
CA ILE A 143 -4.29 4.77 10.45
C ILE A 143 -3.52 3.48 10.71
N ILE A 144 -2.41 3.58 11.46
CA ILE A 144 -1.57 2.43 11.78
C ILE A 144 -2.34 1.40 12.58
N ASP A 145 -3.10 1.83 13.59
CA ASP A 145 -3.86 0.95 14.46
C ASP A 145 -5.01 0.26 13.72
N ASP A 146 -5.74 1.00 12.87
CA ASP A 146 -6.81 0.42 12.05
C ASP A 146 -6.26 -0.56 11.00
N VAL A 147 -5.13 -0.24 10.37
CA VAL A 147 -4.47 -1.16 9.43
C VAL A 147 -3.97 -2.41 10.15
N LYS A 148 -3.42 -2.28 11.36
CA LYS A 148 -3.05 -3.43 12.20
C LYS A 148 -4.26 -4.31 12.52
N ALA A 149 -5.37 -3.71 12.90
CA ALA A 149 -6.60 -4.44 13.19
C ALA A 149 -7.11 -5.21 11.95
N LEU A 150 -7.06 -4.59 10.77
CA LEU A 150 -7.43 -5.25 9.51
C LEU A 150 -6.48 -6.41 9.18
N LEU A 151 -5.18 -6.22 9.33
CA LEU A 151 -4.18 -7.28 9.11
C LEU A 151 -4.36 -8.44 10.09
N CYS A 152 -4.61 -8.14 11.37
CA CYS A 152 -4.91 -9.18 12.37
C CYS A 152 -6.17 -9.99 12.00
N GLY A 153 -7.20 -9.33 11.45
CA GLY A 153 -8.39 -10.02 10.94
C GLY A 153 -8.14 -10.90 9.70
N MET A 154 -7.05 -10.65 8.98
CA MET A 154 -6.65 -11.46 7.81
C MET A 154 -5.76 -12.66 8.17
N LEU A 155 -5.19 -12.69 9.38
CA LEU A 155 -4.37 -13.81 9.86
C LEU A 155 -5.23 -15.08 9.98
N SER A 156 -4.61 -16.23 9.71
CA SER A 156 -5.23 -17.52 9.96
C SER A 156 -5.33 -17.73 11.47
N PRO A 157 -6.44 -18.28 11.99
CA PRO A 157 -6.55 -18.57 13.42
C PRO A 157 -5.46 -19.55 13.83
N LEU A 158 -4.65 -19.19 14.82
CA LEU A 158 -3.70 -20.08 15.45
C LEU A 158 -4.49 -21.04 16.35
N VAL A 159 -4.58 -22.30 15.95
CA VAL A 159 -5.11 -23.35 16.82
C VAL A 159 -4.02 -23.67 17.84
N ARG A 160 -4.22 -23.27 19.08
CA ARG A 160 -3.38 -23.66 20.20
C ARG A 160 -4.03 -24.87 20.89
N GLU A 161 -3.44 -26.02 20.73
CA GLU A 161 -3.84 -27.19 21.49
C GLU A 161 -3.28 -27.10 22.91
N GLU A 162 -4.15 -27.10 23.90
CA GLU A 162 -3.79 -27.17 25.29
C GLU A 162 -4.13 -28.60 25.80
N TYR A 163 -3.10 -29.30 26.21
CA TYR A 163 -3.29 -30.64 26.75
C TYR A 163 -3.90 -30.56 28.15
N LEU A 164 -5.21 -30.85 28.25
CA LEU A 164 -5.95 -30.78 29.50
C LEU A 164 -5.88 -32.10 30.33
N GLY A 165 -5.39 -33.20 29.71
CA GLY A 165 -5.29 -34.50 30.38
C GLY A 165 -5.76 -35.66 29.52
N GLN A 166 -5.69 -36.83 30.07
CA GLN A 166 -6.19 -38.08 29.45
C GLN A 166 -7.42 -38.58 30.18
N ALA A 167 -8.44 -38.99 29.45
CA ALA A 167 -9.61 -39.70 29.99
C ALA A 167 -9.61 -41.13 29.45
N GLN A 168 -9.69 -42.14 30.35
CA GLN A 168 -9.82 -43.54 29.99
C GLN A 168 -11.27 -43.97 30.20
N ILE A 169 -11.89 -44.47 29.13
CA ILE A 169 -13.23 -45.06 29.19
C ILE A 169 -13.07 -46.43 29.85
N ARG A 170 -13.74 -46.65 31.02
CA ARG A 170 -13.68 -47.91 31.74
C ARG A 170 -14.87 -48.83 31.44
N GLU A 171 -16.04 -48.26 31.19
CA GLU A 171 -17.25 -49.03 30.85
C GLU A 171 -18.11 -48.24 29.86
N VAL A 172 -18.78 -48.95 28.97
CA VAL A 172 -19.79 -48.43 28.06
C VAL A 172 -21.11 -49.06 28.45
N PHE A 173 -22.07 -48.25 28.86
CA PHE A 173 -23.41 -48.69 29.24
C PHE A 173 -24.32 -48.84 28.03
#